data_6cab1c59cc8b898cb836f29920f90ba0
#
_entry.id   6cab1c59cc8b898cb836f29920f90ba0
#
_cell.length_a   1.000
_cell.length_b   1.000
_cell.length_c   1.000
_cell.angle_alpha   90.00
_cell.angle_beta   90.00
_cell.angle_gamma   90.00
#
_symmetry.space_group_name_H-M   'P 1'
#
loop_
_entity.id
_entity.type
_entity.pdbx_description
1 polymer ?
#
loop_
_entity_poly.entity_id
_entity_poly.type
_entity_poly.pdbx_seq_one_letter_code
_entity_poly.pdbx_strand_id
1 'polypeptide(L)'
;QVGLSAADTYHVSRAGKEAKKLLKMMPGEFLNFTFDERGKINTLSYEYSETETLIITRKSDDDYISTIAKADVYSKPTFAQGEIESSFWNAGIKAGMTDNKIMELADIFGWDIDFAMEIRAGDTFNVMYEERYVNGDFIGFGDILAAEFVNQGEVFQAIRHTDGSYYAPNGRSMKKSFLRAPVNFRYISSNF
;
A
#
# COMPACT_ATOMS: atom_id res chain seq x y z
N GLN A 1 -9.81 9.83 30.31
CA GLN A 1 -8.58 10.52 30.68
C GLN A 1 -7.69 9.53 31.41
N VAL A 2 -6.61 9.08 30.77
CA VAL A 2 -5.55 8.33 31.42
C VAL A 2 -4.79 9.35 32.28
N GLY A 3 -4.79 9.22 33.59
CA GLY A 3 -4.23 10.20 34.55
C GLY A 3 -2.70 10.29 34.51
N LEU A 4 -2.12 10.53 33.32
CA LEU A 4 -0.68 10.70 33.15
C LEU A 4 -0.22 12.04 33.72
N SER A 5 0.86 12.01 34.47
CA SER A 5 1.52 13.24 34.95
C SER A 5 2.32 13.91 33.83
N ALA A 6 2.63 15.19 33.99
CA ALA A 6 3.52 15.91 33.08
C ALA A 6 4.92 15.26 33.05
N ALA A 7 5.37 14.66 34.15
CA ALA A 7 6.63 13.93 34.24
C ALA A 7 6.59 12.65 33.38
N ASP A 8 5.50 11.87 33.43
CA ASP A 8 5.36 10.66 32.60
C ASP A 8 5.42 11.02 31.11
N THR A 9 4.69 12.08 30.71
CA THR A 9 4.70 12.56 29.30
C THR A 9 6.10 13.00 28.89
N TYR A 10 6.84 13.68 29.76
CA TYR A 10 8.21 14.11 29.49
C TYR A 10 9.15 12.93 29.28
N HIS A 11 9.13 11.93 30.18
CA HIS A 11 10.01 10.76 30.09
C HIS A 11 9.67 9.89 28.86
N VAL A 12 8.40 9.65 28.60
CA VAL A 12 7.93 8.91 27.41
C VAL A 12 8.36 9.60 26.11
N SER A 13 8.25 10.94 26.05
CA SER A 13 8.66 11.68 24.83
C SER A 13 10.16 11.60 24.54
N ARG A 14 10.97 11.29 25.55
CA ARG A 14 12.43 11.12 25.45
C ARG A 14 12.91 9.67 25.37
N ALA A 15 12.01 8.72 25.24
CA ALA A 15 12.32 7.28 25.20
C ALA A 15 13.15 6.85 23.95
N GLY A 16 13.66 7.78 23.16
CA GLY A 16 14.50 7.54 21.97
C GLY A 16 13.90 8.15 20.70
N LYS A 17 14.57 7.92 19.57
CA LYS A 17 14.20 8.54 18.28
C LYS A 17 12.81 8.09 17.80
N GLU A 18 12.41 6.85 18.10
CA GLU A 18 11.15 6.27 17.63
C GLU A 18 9.94 6.88 18.38
N ALA A 19 10.13 7.37 19.61
CA ALA A 19 9.09 8.06 20.38
C ALA A 19 8.52 9.31 19.66
N LYS A 20 9.28 9.90 18.71
CA LYS A 20 8.81 11.01 17.87
C LYS A 20 7.58 10.64 17.02
N LYS A 21 7.28 9.36 16.83
CA LYS A 21 6.06 8.93 16.13
C LYS A 21 4.79 9.35 16.87
N LEU A 22 4.83 9.48 18.21
CA LEU A 22 3.72 10.00 19.00
C LEU A 22 3.34 11.44 18.63
N LEU A 23 4.29 12.25 18.12
CA LEU A 23 4.01 13.63 17.69
C LEU A 23 3.18 13.70 16.40
N LYS A 24 3.05 12.60 15.68
CA LYS A 24 2.28 12.50 14.44
C LYS A 24 0.93 11.81 14.62
N MET A 25 0.56 11.52 15.86
CA MET A 25 -0.70 10.87 16.19
C MET A 25 -1.89 11.70 15.72
N MET A 26 -2.83 11.04 15.08
CA MET A 26 -4.03 11.66 14.54
C MET A 26 -5.24 11.43 15.44
N PRO A 27 -6.26 12.29 15.40
CA PRO A 27 -7.51 12.05 16.10
C PRO A 27 -8.15 10.73 15.68
N GLY A 28 -8.57 9.92 16.66
CA GLY A 28 -9.16 8.60 16.44
C GLY A 28 -8.19 7.42 16.60
N GLU A 29 -6.89 7.69 16.70
CA GLU A 29 -5.89 6.66 17.01
C GLU A 29 -5.80 6.41 18.53
N PHE A 30 -5.33 5.22 18.91
CA PHE A 30 -5.33 4.76 20.29
C PHE A 30 -3.93 4.50 20.81
N LEU A 31 -3.73 4.81 22.08
CA LEU A 31 -2.57 4.40 22.86
C LEU A 31 -3.01 3.36 23.91
N ASN A 32 -2.30 2.25 23.96
CA ASN A 32 -2.50 1.26 24.99
C ASN A 32 -1.41 1.41 26.07
N PHE A 33 -1.80 1.36 27.32
CA PHE A 33 -0.91 1.50 28.47
C PHE A 33 -1.01 0.30 29.37
N THR A 34 0.13 -0.17 29.89
CA THR A 34 0.19 -1.04 31.06
C THR A 34 0.86 -0.27 32.19
N PHE A 35 0.40 -0.53 33.42
CA PHE A 35 0.90 0.12 34.61
C PHE A 35 1.43 -0.93 35.60
N ASP A 36 2.39 -0.53 36.41
CA ASP A 36 2.84 -1.33 37.55
C ASP A 36 1.92 -1.16 38.77
N GLU A 37 2.21 -1.91 39.85
CA GLU A 37 1.46 -1.84 41.11
C GLU A 37 1.46 -0.46 41.77
N ARG A 38 2.39 0.41 41.41
CA ARG A 38 2.52 1.79 41.89
C ARG A 38 1.81 2.80 40.98
N GLY A 39 1.14 2.33 39.92
CA GLY A 39 0.46 3.18 38.94
C GLY A 39 1.39 3.89 37.97
N LYS A 40 2.67 3.54 37.88
CA LYS A 40 3.60 4.07 36.87
C LYS A 40 3.48 3.30 35.57
N ILE A 41 3.64 3.99 34.43
CA ILE A 41 3.65 3.37 33.11
C ILE A 41 4.75 2.31 33.06
N ASN A 42 4.38 1.10 32.75
CA ASN A 42 5.32 0.01 32.47
C ASN A 42 5.61 -0.08 30.96
N THR A 43 4.53 -0.08 30.16
CA THR A 43 4.63 -0.10 28.69
C THR A 43 3.58 0.80 28.09
N LEU A 44 3.94 1.48 27.00
CA LEU A 44 3.03 2.17 26.09
C LEU A 44 3.16 1.53 24.72
N SER A 45 2.06 1.17 24.08
CA SER A 45 2.05 0.73 22.69
C SER A 45 1.14 1.61 21.83
N TYR A 46 1.60 1.88 20.60
CA TYR A 46 0.91 2.66 19.59
C TYR A 46 1.03 2.00 18.24
N GLU A 47 -0.09 1.46 17.75
CA GLU A 47 -0.22 0.89 16.41
C GLU A 47 -0.44 2.05 15.43
N TYR A 48 0.64 2.56 14.85
CA TYR A 48 0.58 3.70 13.93
C TYR A 48 0.49 3.29 12.46
N SER A 49 0.57 1.99 12.19
CA SER A 49 0.28 1.38 10.89
C SER A 49 -0.17 -0.07 11.09
N GLU A 50 -0.72 -0.68 10.05
CA GLU A 50 -1.17 -2.08 10.05
C GLU A 50 -0.03 -3.09 10.28
N THR A 51 1.21 -2.66 10.09
CA THR A 51 2.39 -3.53 10.16
C THR A 51 3.42 -3.11 11.19
N GLU A 52 3.27 -1.95 11.82
CA GLU A 52 4.27 -1.44 12.75
C GLU A 52 3.63 -0.85 14.00
N THR A 53 4.14 -1.29 15.16
CA THR A 53 3.73 -0.83 16.49
C THR A 53 4.92 -0.20 17.19
N LEU A 54 4.78 1.06 17.61
CA LEU A 54 5.71 1.67 18.56
C LEU A 54 5.48 1.07 19.93
N ILE A 55 6.54 0.56 20.56
CA ILE A 55 6.54 0.07 21.94
C ILE A 55 7.53 0.92 22.73
N ILE A 56 7.05 1.54 23.80
CA ILE A 56 7.88 2.26 24.76
C ILE A 56 7.79 1.50 26.09
N THR A 57 8.92 1.00 26.53
CA THR A 57 9.01 0.19 27.77
C THR A 57 9.88 0.91 28.79
N ARG A 58 9.45 0.89 30.03
CA ARG A 58 10.22 1.42 31.15
C ARG A 58 11.41 0.53 31.46
N LYS A 59 12.60 1.12 31.52
CA LYS A 59 13.87 0.47 31.84
C LYS A 59 14.24 0.68 33.32
N SER A 60 13.97 1.86 33.86
CA SER A 60 14.11 2.22 35.25
C SER A 60 13.09 3.30 35.62
N ASP A 61 13.10 3.82 36.87
CA ASP A 61 12.05 4.72 37.37
C ASP A 61 11.75 5.92 36.48
N ASP A 62 12.77 6.49 35.82
CA ASP A 62 12.65 7.68 34.98
C ASP A 62 13.22 7.47 33.56
N ASP A 63 13.58 6.24 33.20
CA ASP A 63 14.18 5.91 31.90
C ASP A 63 13.28 4.96 31.10
N TYR A 64 13.02 5.34 29.84
CA TYR A 64 12.20 4.59 28.90
C TYR A 64 12.97 4.36 27.60
N ILE A 65 12.74 3.26 26.95
CA ILE A 65 13.28 2.91 25.65
C ILE A 65 12.15 2.69 24.65
N SER A 66 12.34 3.22 23.45
CA SER A 66 11.40 3.01 22.33
C SER A 66 11.94 2.01 21.33
N THR A 67 11.09 1.12 20.88
CA THR A 67 11.35 0.14 19.82
C THR A 67 10.18 0.09 18.85
N ILE A 68 10.44 -0.36 17.62
CA ILE A 68 9.38 -0.67 16.65
C ILE A 68 9.26 -2.17 16.53
N ALA A 69 8.09 -2.69 16.89
CA ALA A 69 7.71 -4.05 16.54
C ALA A 69 7.11 -4.05 15.15
N LYS A 70 7.54 -4.98 14.31
CA LYS A 70 7.00 -5.20 12.97
C LYS A 70 6.21 -6.50 12.98
N ALA A 71 5.01 -6.46 12.43
CA ALA A 71 4.21 -7.64 12.21
C ALA A 71 4.75 -8.41 10.99
N ASP A 72 4.66 -9.73 11.04
CA ASP A 72 4.98 -10.58 9.89
C ASP A 72 3.86 -10.46 8.86
N VAL A 73 4.22 -9.92 7.71
CA VAL A 73 3.33 -9.79 6.55
C VAL A 73 3.56 -10.98 5.64
N TYR A 74 2.51 -11.68 5.28
CA TYR A 74 2.56 -12.68 4.23
C TYR A 74 1.63 -12.30 3.07
N SER A 75 2.04 -12.67 1.86
CA SER A 75 1.29 -12.39 0.65
C SER A 75 0.75 -13.67 0.03
N LYS A 76 -0.43 -13.59 -0.58
CA LYS A 76 -1.01 -14.62 -1.43
C LYS A 76 -1.27 -14.04 -2.81
N PRO A 77 -0.99 -14.77 -3.90
CA PRO A 77 -1.39 -14.34 -5.22
C PRO A 77 -2.91 -14.42 -5.36
N THR A 78 -3.48 -13.41 -5.96
CA THR A 78 -4.88 -13.35 -6.39
C THR A 78 -4.95 -12.93 -7.85
N PHE A 79 -6.09 -13.13 -8.51
CA PHE A 79 -6.26 -12.92 -9.93
C PHE A 79 -7.51 -12.10 -10.19
N ALA A 80 -7.42 -11.23 -11.19
CA ALA A 80 -8.57 -10.59 -11.80
C ALA A 80 -8.46 -10.67 -13.33
N GLN A 81 -9.60 -10.80 -13.98
CA GLN A 81 -9.70 -10.79 -15.43
C GLN A 81 -10.95 -10.05 -15.86
N GLY A 82 -10.89 -9.41 -17.00
CA GLY A 82 -12.04 -8.68 -17.53
C GLY A 82 -11.98 -8.49 -19.02
N GLU A 83 -13.16 -8.33 -19.60
CA GLU A 83 -13.37 -7.87 -20.96
C GLU A 83 -13.96 -6.46 -20.91
N ILE A 84 -13.48 -5.59 -21.77
CA ILE A 84 -13.92 -4.21 -21.85
C ILE A 84 -15.19 -4.14 -22.70
N GLU A 85 -16.29 -3.74 -22.08
CA GLU A 85 -17.57 -3.48 -22.74
C GLU A 85 -17.77 -1.99 -23.03
N SER A 86 -17.37 -1.12 -22.10
CA SER A 86 -17.55 0.34 -22.19
C SER A 86 -16.26 1.12 -21.88
N SER A 87 -15.59 0.82 -20.78
CA SER A 87 -14.33 1.43 -20.40
C SER A 87 -13.47 0.45 -19.62
N PHE A 88 -12.16 0.65 -19.67
CA PHE A 88 -11.20 -0.13 -18.88
C PHE A 88 -11.49 -0.02 -17.38
N TRP A 89 -11.80 1.18 -16.89
CA TRP A 89 -12.15 1.42 -15.49
C TRP A 89 -13.33 0.55 -15.03
N ASN A 90 -14.44 0.59 -15.79
CA ASN A 90 -15.64 -0.19 -15.45
C ASN A 90 -15.36 -1.70 -15.49
N ALA A 91 -14.57 -2.16 -16.45
CA ALA A 91 -14.17 -3.57 -16.54
C ALA A 91 -13.32 -3.98 -15.31
N GLY A 92 -12.39 -3.13 -14.87
CA GLY A 92 -11.59 -3.37 -13.66
C GLY A 92 -12.43 -3.43 -12.39
N ILE A 93 -13.35 -2.50 -12.19
CA ILE A 93 -14.29 -2.52 -11.06
C ILE A 93 -15.15 -3.80 -11.09
N LYS A 94 -15.70 -4.16 -12.26
CA LYS A 94 -16.50 -5.39 -12.45
C LYS A 94 -15.68 -6.66 -12.15
N ALA A 95 -14.37 -6.64 -12.42
CA ALA A 95 -13.44 -7.71 -12.09
C ALA A 95 -13.01 -7.74 -10.60
N GLY A 96 -13.52 -6.84 -9.76
CA GLY A 96 -13.21 -6.75 -8.32
C GLY A 96 -11.88 -6.06 -7.99
N MET A 97 -11.28 -5.35 -8.95
CA MET A 97 -10.07 -4.58 -8.71
C MET A 97 -10.37 -3.27 -7.97
N THR A 98 -9.44 -2.82 -7.14
CA THR A 98 -9.50 -1.48 -6.57
C THR A 98 -9.01 -0.44 -7.58
N ASP A 99 -9.42 0.82 -7.35
CA ASP A 99 -9.00 1.97 -8.15
C ASP A 99 -7.47 2.01 -8.34
N ASN A 100 -6.73 1.80 -7.25
CA ASN A 100 -5.28 1.78 -7.28
C ASN A 100 -4.72 0.67 -8.19
N LYS A 101 -5.33 -0.53 -8.19
CA LYS A 101 -4.88 -1.65 -9.02
C LYS A 101 -5.21 -1.43 -10.49
N ILE A 102 -6.34 -0.82 -10.80
CA ILE A 102 -6.70 -0.42 -12.18
C ILE A 102 -5.69 0.60 -12.71
N MET A 103 -5.34 1.61 -11.90
CA MET A 103 -4.36 2.61 -12.29
C MET A 103 -2.95 2.02 -12.43
N GLU A 104 -2.54 1.12 -11.52
CA GLU A 104 -1.25 0.45 -11.61
C GLU A 104 -1.15 -0.39 -12.91
N LEU A 105 -2.22 -1.10 -13.26
CA LEU A 105 -2.28 -1.87 -14.52
C LEU A 105 -2.16 -0.96 -15.75
N ALA A 106 -2.85 0.19 -15.74
CA ALA A 106 -2.72 1.20 -16.79
C ALA A 106 -1.29 1.78 -16.85
N ASP A 107 -0.66 2.04 -15.71
CA ASP A 107 0.70 2.57 -15.64
C ASP A 107 1.73 1.57 -16.22
N ILE A 108 1.54 0.25 -16.00
CA ILE A 108 2.42 -0.80 -16.54
C ILE A 108 2.43 -0.79 -18.07
N PHE A 109 1.25 -0.69 -18.70
CA PHE A 109 1.11 -0.75 -20.15
C PHE A 109 1.04 0.62 -20.83
N GLY A 110 0.99 1.73 -20.08
CA GLY A 110 0.82 3.08 -20.61
C GLY A 110 1.94 3.58 -21.54
N TRP A 111 3.06 2.84 -21.61
CA TRP A 111 4.12 3.07 -22.58
C TRP A 111 3.89 2.39 -23.93
N ASP A 112 3.02 1.40 -23.98
CA ASP A 112 2.65 0.64 -25.16
C ASP A 112 1.23 0.95 -25.65
N ILE A 113 0.29 1.26 -24.73
CA ILE A 113 -1.13 1.45 -24.99
C ILE A 113 -1.56 2.86 -24.52
N ASP A 114 -2.25 3.60 -25.36
CA ASP A 114 -2.95 4.83 -24.98
C ASP A 114 -4.35 4.46 -24.42
N PHE A 115 -4.45 4.37 -23.09
CA PHE A 115 -5.70 4.01 -22.41
C PHE A 115 -6.86 5.00 -22.64
N ALA A 116 -6.58 6.23 -23.10
CA ALA A 116 -7.62 7.19 -23.43
C ALA A 116 -8.15 7.03 -24.86
N MET A 117 -7.27 6.66 -25.79
CA MET A 117 -7.58 6.75 -27.22
C MET A 117 -7.66 5.39 -27.91
N GLU A 118 -6.99 4.35 -27.39
CA GLU A 118 -6.83 3.07 -28.10
C GLU A 118 -7.69 1.93 -27.53
N ILE A 119 -8.25 2.07 -26.34
CA ILE A 119 -9.10 1.03 -25.73
C ILE A 119 -10.40 0.87 -26.49
N ARG A 120 -10.79 -0.38 -26.74
CA ARG A 120 -12.00 -0.76 -27.47
C ARG A 120 -12.80 -1.82 -26.71
N ALA A 121 -14.09 -1.88 -27.00
CA ALA A 121 -14.90 -3.01 -26.59
C ALA A 121 -14.36 -4.30 -27.20
N GLY A 122 -14.30 -5.37 -26.40
CA GLY A 122 -13.67 -6.64 -26.75
C GLY A 122 -12.20 -6.76 -26.37
N ASP A 123 -11.53 -5.67 -25.97
CA ASP A 123 -10.20 -5.77 -25.35
C ASP A 123 -10.30 -6.49 -24.00
N THR A 124 -9.25 -7.23 -23.63
CA THR A 124 -9.26 -8.03 -22.41
C THR A 124 -7.99 -7.82 -21.59
N PHE A 125 -8.10 -8.10 -20.30
CA PHE A 125 -6.95 -8.14 -19.40
C PHE A 125 -7.01 -9.33 -18.45
N ASN A 126 -5.83 -9.83 -18.09
CA ASN A 126 -5.61 -10.76 -17.01
C ASN A 126 -4.51 -10.20 -16.10
N VAL A 127 -4.72 -10.22 -14.80
CA VAL A 127 -3.75 -9.67 -13.86
C VAL A 127 -3.64 -10.55 -12.64
N MET A 128 -2.41 -10.81 -12.21
CA MET A 128 -2.05 -11.48 -10.96
C MET A 128 -1.38 -10.47 -10.05
N TYR A 129 -1.90 -10.30 -8.84
CA TYR A 129 -1.37 -9.38 -7.83
C TYR A 129 -1.45 -10.00 -6.43
N GLU A 130 -0.81 -9.38 -5.46
CA GLU A 130 -0.76 -9.90 -4.10
C GLU A 130 -1.94 -9.42 -3.26
N GLU A 131 -2.50 -10.30 -2.46
CA GLU A 131 -3.22 -9.99 -1.24
C GLU A 131 -2.26 -10.06 -0.06
N ARG A 132 -2.26 -9.05 0.81
CA ARG A 132 -1.37 -8.97 1.97
C ARG A 132 -2.15 -9.19 3.25
N TYR A 133 -1.54 -9.94 4.17
CA TYR A 133 -2.15 -10.33 5.43
C TYR A 133 -1.18 -10.16 6.59
N VAL A 134 -1.72 -9.79 7.75
CA VAL A 134 -1.04 -9.78 9.05
C VAL A 134 -1.88 -10.59 10.02
N ASN A 135 -1.30 -11.59 10.69
CA ASN A 135 -1.98 -12.46 11.65
C ASN A 135 -3.27 -13.12 11.12
N GLY A 136 -3.41 -13.27 9.81
CA GLY A 136 -4.61 -13.81 9.16
C GLY A 136 -5.59 -12.76 8.66
N ASP A 137 -5.45 -11.51 9.08
CA ASP A 137 -6.31 -10.41 8.66
C ASP A 137 -5.80 -9.78 7.36
N PHE A 138 -6.71 -9.56 6.41
CA PHE A 138 -6.41 -8.89 5.15
C PHE A 138 -6.11 -7.40 5.39
N ILE A 139 -4.92 -6.95 4.96
CA ILE A 139 -4.46 -5.57 5.12
C ILE A 139 -4.36 -4.81 3.79
N GLY A 140 -4.84 -5.37 2.70
CA GLY A 140 -4.83 -4.71 1.40
C GLY A 140 -4.08 -5.49 0.33
N PHE A 141 -3.92 -4.85 -0.83
CA PHE A 141 -3.26 -5.45 -1.97
C PHE A 141 -1.80 -5.00 -2.07
N GLY A 142 -0.94 -5.93 -2.44
CA GLY A 142 0.46 -5.69 -2.77
C GLY A 142 0.66 -5.37 -4.26
N ASP A 143 1.84 -5.68 -4.79
CA ASP A 143 2.22 -5.37 -6.16
C ASP A 143 1.50 -6.28 -7.18
N ILE A 144 1.35 -5.78 -8.41
CA ILE A 144 1.03 -6.63 -9.56
C ILE A 144 2.27 -7.48 -9.85
N LEU A 145 2.10 -8.79 -9.92
CA LEU A 145 3.17 -9.76 -10.16
C LEU A 145 3.35 -10.05 -11.65
N ALA A 146 2.23 -10.19 -12.34
CA ALA A 146 2.19 -10.39 -13.80
C ALA A 146 0.88 -9.85 -14.35
N ALA A 147 0.92 -9.38 -15.58
CA ALA A 147 -0.26 -8.92 -16.28
C ALA A 147 -0.17 -9.22 -17.78
N GLU A 148 -1.33 -9.43 -18.38
CA GLU A 148 -1.53 -9.50 -19.81
C GLU A 148 -2.66 -8.55 -20.20
N PHE A 149 -2.47 -7.83 -21.28
CA PHE A 149 -3.48 -6.98 -21.88
C PHE A 149 -3.58 -7.28 -23.38
N VAL A 150 -4.76 -7.55 -23.85
CA VAL A 150 -5.03 -7.72 -25.29
C VAL A 150 -5.75 -6.47 -25.77
N ASN A 151 -5.08 -5.65 -26.57
CA ASN A 151 -5.63 -4.42 -27.12
C ASN A 151 -5.74 -4.55 -28.66
N GLN A 152 -6.96 -4.55 -29.16
CA GLN A 152 -7.25 -4.65 -30.59
C GLN A 152 -6.56 -5.88 -31.24
N GLY A 153 -6.48 -7.00 -30.50
CA GLY A 153 -5.85 -8.26 -30.95
C GLY A 153 -4.34 -8.33 -30.73
N GLU A 154 -3.67 -7.26 -30.34
CA GLU A 154 -2.25 -7.29 -29.96
C GLU A 154 -2.12 -7.65 -28.46
N VAL A 155 -1.20 -8.58 -28.17
CA VAL A 155 -0.97 -9.11 -26.82
C VAL A 155 0.23 -8.40 -26.19
N PHE A 156 0.01 -7.77 -25.04
CA PHE A 156 1.03 -7.15 -24.20
C PHE A 156 1.14 -7.93 -22.90
N GLN A 157 2.37 -8.31 -22.53
CA GLN A 157 2.63 -9.04 -21.29
C GLN A 157 3.69 -8.34 -20.47
N ALA A 158 3.50 -8.33 -19.16
CA ALA A 158 4.41 -7.72 -18.21
C ALA A 158 4.59 -8.64 -17.01
N ILE A 159 5.85 -8.84 -16.61
CA ILE A 159 6.23 -9.63 -15.43
C ILE A 159 7.06 -8.73 -14.51
N ARG A 160 6.70 -8.69 -13.23
CA ARG A 160 7.45 -7.96 -12.22
C ARG A 160 8.74 -8.68 -11.88
N HIS A 161 9.86 -7.98 -11.96
CA HIS A 161 11.18 -8.49 -11.58
C HIS A 161 11.52 -8.12 -10.13
N THR A 162 12.57 -8.71 -9.58
CA THR A 162 13.04 -8.48 -8.19
C THR A 162 13.50 -7.05 -7.92
N ASP A 163 13.84 -6.29 -8.96
CA ASP A 163 14.16 -4.85 -8.89
C ASP A 163 12.92 -3.94 -8.80
N GLY A 164 11.71 -4.55 -8.81
CA GLY A 164 10.43 -3.83 -8.77
C GLY A 164 9.96 -3.29 -10.12
N SER A 165 10.74 -3.50 -11.20
CA SER A 165 10.38 -3.07 -12.55
C SER A 165 9.64 -4.16 -13.31
N TYR A 166 8.90 -3.77 -14.35
CA TYR A 166 8.16 -4.68 -15.20
C TYR A 166 8.86 -4.89 -16.53
N TYR A 167 8.89 -6.13 -16.98
CA TYR A 167 9.51 -6.56 -18.24
C TYR A 167 8.58 -7.44 -19.04
N ALA A 168 8.63 -7.29 -20.35
CA ALA A 168 8.00 -8.22 -21.28
C ALA A 168 8.73 -9.58 -21.23
N PRO A 169 8.11 -10.69 -21.69
CA PRO A 169 8.72 -12.03 -21.67
C PRO A 169 10.08 -12.13 -22.40
N ASN A 170 10.33 -11.25 -23.36
CA ASN A 170 11.60 -11.17 -24.08
C ASN A 170 12.68 -10.33 -23.36
N GLY A 171 12.44 -9.89 -22.13
CA GLY A 171 13.35 -9.08 -21.33
C GLY A 171 13.33 -7.57 -21.62
N ARG A 172 12.47 -7.10 -22.54
CA ARG A 172 12.31 -5.67 -22.80
C ARG A 172 11.64 -4.99 -21.60
N SER A 173 12.23 -3.89 -21.10
CA SER A 173 11.59 -3.08 -20.07
C SER A 173 10.26 -2.51 -20.56
N MET A 174 9.24 -2.55 -19.69
CA MET A 174 7.95 -1.91 -19.96
C MET A 174 8.06 -0.37 -19.89
N LYS A 175 9.03 0.18 -19.17
CA LYS A 175 9.34 1.61 -19.19
C LYS A 175 10.15 1.96 -20.42
N LYS A 176 9.65 2.90 -21.23
CA LYS A 176 10.33 3.50 -22.40
C LYS A 176 10.76 4.93 -22.09
N SER A 177 11.61 5.52 -22.93
CA SER A 177 12.07 6.91 -22.78
C SER A 177 10.97 7.95 -22.94
N PHE A 178 9.85 7.59 -23.60
CA PHE A 178 8.71 8.48 -23.84
C PHE A 178 7.41 7.72 -23.61
N LEU A 179 6.48 8.35 -22.88
CA LEU A 179 5.10 7.87 -22.76
C LEU A 179 4.37 8.03 -24.11
N ARG A 180 3.52 7.06 -24.45
CA ARG A 180 2.70 7.14 -25.66
C ARG A 180 1.63 8.22 -25.52
N ALA A 181 1.05 8.36 -24.32
CA ALA A 181 0.20 9.48 -23.94
C ALA A 181 0.85 10.27 -22.80
N PRO A 182 1.29 11.52 -23.00
CA PRO A 182 1.94 12.32 -21.95
C PRO A 182 0.94 12.91 -20.93
N VAL A 183 -0.26 12.33 -20.80
CA VAL A 183 -1.31 12.79 -19.87
C VAL A 183 -1.38 11.88 -18.67
N ASN A 184 -1.21 12.46 -17.49
CA ASN A 184 -1.37 11.74 -16.23
C ASN A 184 -2.86 11.70 -15.86
N PHE A 185 -3.52 10.56 -16.04
CA PHE A 185 -4.96 10.34 -15.76
C PHE A 185 -5.34 10.45 -14.27
N ARG A 186 -4.41 10.74 -13.38
CA ARG A 186 -4.68 10.91 -11.94
C ARG A 186 -5.48 12.19 -11.63
N TYR A 187 -5.75 13.04 -12.62
CA TYR A 187 -6.41 14.33 -12.40
C TYR A 187 -7.44 14.60 -13.49
N ILE A 188 -8.72 14.65 -13.12
CA ILE A 188 -9.76 15.28 -13.91
C ILE A 188 -9.87 16.73 -13.42
N SER A 189 -9.35 17.68 -14.23
CA SER A 189 -9.28 19.09 -13.84
C SER A 189 -10.57 19.87 -14.11
N SER A 190 -11.54 19.31 -14.81
CA SER A 190 -12.86 19.93 -15.04
C SER A 190 -13.91 18.89 -15.38
N ASN A 191 -15.09 19.02 -14.77
CA ASN A 191 -16.33 18.44 -15.28
C ASN A 191 -17.00 19.49 -16.17
N PHE A 192 -17.19 19.17 -17.44
CA PHE A 192 -18.11 19.92 -18.31
C PHE A 192 -19.50 19.39 -18.16
#